data_049d7d7ef8c78b9a8775fffa7d703d80
#
_entry.id   049d7d7ef8c78b9a8775fffa7d703d80
#
_cell.length_a   1.000
_cell.length_b   1.000
_cell.length_c   1.000
_cell.angle_alpha   90.00
_cell.angle_beta   90.00
_cell.angle_gamma   90.00
#
_symmetry.space_group_name_H-M   'P 1'
#
loop_
_entity.id
_entity.type
_entity.pdbx_description
1 polymer ?
#
loop_
_entity_poly.entity_id
_entity_poly.type
_entity_poly.pdbx_seq_one_letter_code
_entity_poly.pdbx_strand_id
1 'polypeptide(L)'
;MTTPPPPGHPPQPPYGHPPYGNSPQPPYGNPSPGYPQPGHPAPGYPTGYPPPPAPTTKRIPEDQPFVVRPSVAKRGLVMGTVVLVLLSPIVCLAGMGIAGSADPDMRANAVLGIVGIFVCLLAATGLPLGIQLWLIASGGPVLALSPAGLWIRTRPTRGQAVWVPWEAVAQIRRRRWSLEKMLVVQLRDPRMLQNLGAYTALDSSMLNAFYGSGLVSTLNFADRSEQEIVAAVTHFSAGRCPITL
;
A
#
# COMPACT_ATOMS: atom_id res chain seq x y z
N MET A 1 25.61 61.54 -7.14
CA MET A 1 25.96 60.12 -6.93
C MET A 1 25.28 59.37 -8.04
N THR A 2 26.01 59.03 -9.10
CA THR A 2 25.50 58.34 -10.29
C THR A 2 25.89 56.89 -10.20
N THR A 3 24.87 55.98 -10.20
CA THR A 3 25.02 54.55 -10.15
C THR A 3 25.58 54.00 -11.49
N PRO A 4 26.58 53.12 -11.49
CA PRO A 4 27.12 52.56 -12.72
C PRO A 4 26.14 51.52 -13.36
N PRO A 5 26.14 51.36 -14.69
CA PRO A 5 25.30 50.39 -15.39
C PRO A 5 25.76 48.96 -15.14
N PRO A 6 24.83 47.96 -15.24
CA PRO A 6 25.13 46.52 -15.04
C PRO A 6 26.01 45.99 -16.20
N PRO A 7 26.86 44.98 -15.89
CA PRO A 7 27.75 44.35 -16.93
C PRO A 7 26.93 43.57 -17.95
N GLY A 8 27.30 43.77 -19.24
CA GLY A 8 26.66 43.11 -20.39
C GLY A 8 26.92 41.60 -20.43
N HIS A 9 25.90 40.86 -20.86
CA HIS A 9 25.99 39.42 -21.10
C HIS A 9 26.95 39.12 -22.24
N PRO A 10 27.76 38.06 -22.13
CA PRO A 10 28.60 37.60 -23.24
C PRO A 10 27.73 37.05 -24.40
N PRO A 11 28.16 37.21 -25.65
CA PRO A 11 27.45 36.77 -26.85
C PRO A 11 27.34 35.24 -26.85
N GLN A 12 26.13 34.74 -27.08
CA GLN A 12 25.88 33.29 -27.29
C GLN A 12 26.44 32.85 -28.63
N PRO A 13 27.09 31.67 -28.71
CA PRO A 13 27.57 31.12 -29.99
C PRO A 13 26.36 30.68 -30.84
N PRO A 14 26.47 30.76 -32.18
CA PRO A 14 25.43 30.35 -33.11
C PRO A 14 25.21 28.83 -33.03
N TYR A 15 24.00 28.42 -32.73
CA TYR A 15 23.57 27.02 -32.82
C TYR A 15 23.54 26.56 -34.28
N GLY A 16 24.59 25.87 -34.70
CA GLY A 16 24.57 25.09 -35.92
C GLY A 16 23.72 23.83 -35.75
N HIS A 17 22.65 23.71 -36.53
CA HIS A 17 21.90 22.46 -36.62
C HIS A 17 22.76 21.38 -37.29
N PRO A 18 22.98 20.20 -36.68
CA PRO A 18 23.60 19.09 -37.40
C PRO A 18 22.64 18.56 -38.48
N PRO A 19 23.17 18.15 -39.65
CA PRO A 19 22.36 17.59 -40.73
C PRO A 19 21.75 16.24 -40.26
N TYR A 20 20.46 16.03 -40.59
CA TYR A 20 19.74 14.78 -40.38
C TYR A 20 20.47 13.64 -41.11
N GLY A 21 21.28 12.89 -40.37
CA GLY A 21 21.80 11.60 -40.83
C GLY A 21 20.74 10.53 -40.55
N ASN A 22 20.33 9.79 -41.60
CA ASN A 22 19.52 8.58 -41.49
C ASN A 22 20.27 7.54 -40.64
N SER A 23 19.94 7.43 -39.36
CA SER A 23 20.36 6.32 -38.55
C SER A 23 19.44 5.11 -38.83
N PRO A 24 19.97 3.91 -39.10
CA PRO A 24 19.14 2.72 -39.25
C PRO A 24 18.44 2.41 -37.95
N GLN A 25 17.10 2.22 -38.01
CA GLN A 25 16.29 1.77 -36.90
C GLN A 25 16.79 0.42 -36.41
N PRO A 26 17.03 0.23 -35.10
CA PRO A 26 17.30 -1.08 -34.55
C PRO A 26 16.06 -1.97 -34.66
N PRO A 27 16.24 -3.30 -34.87
CA PRO A 27 15.14 -4.22 -35.02
C PRO A 27 14.30 -4.28 -33.73
N TYR A 28 13.00 -4.36 -33.94
CA TYR A 28 11.92 -4.50 -32.96
C TYR A 28 12.34 -5.16 -31.64
N GLY A 29 12.68 -4.32 -30.66
CA GLY A 29 12.68 -4.73 -29.26
C GLY A 29 11.25 -4.76 -28.77
N ASN A 30 10.90 -5.80 -28.01
CA ASN A 30 9.64 -5.94 -27.30
C ASN A 30 9.25 -4.60 -26.66
N PRO A 31 8.03 -4.09 -26.85
CA PRO A 31 7.60 -2.89 -26.16
C PRO A 31 7.58 -3.19 -24.65
N SER A 32 8.50 -2.58 -23.93
CA SER A 32 8.34 -2.43 -22.49
C SER A 32 6.94 -1.90 -22.23
N PRO A 33 6.20 -2.38 -21.21
CA PRO A 33 4.91 -1.81 -20.87
C PRO A 33 5.13 -0.34 -20.51
N GLY A 34 4.94 0.52 -21.53
CA GLY A 34 5.13 1.95 -21.43
C GLY A 34 4.12 2.52 -20.44
N TYR A 35 4.62 3.23 -19.45
CA TYR A 35 3.80 4.08 -18.60
C TYR A 35 2.96 5.00 -19.47
N PRO A 36 1.66 5.22 -19.16
CA PRO A 36 0.87 6.22 -19.85
C PRO A 36 1.55 7.58 -19.67
N GLN A 37 2.02 8.17 -20.77
CA GLN A 37 2.62 9.51 -20.75
C GLN A 37 1.60 10.53 -20.24
N PRO A 38 1.95 11.39 -19.28
CA PRO A 38 1.07 12.48 -18.86
C PRO A 38 0.94 13.47 -20.04
N GLY A 39 -0.25 13.62 -20.60
CA GLY A 39 -0.53 14.66 -21.57
C GLY A 39 -1.39 14.32 -22.77
N HIS A 40 -1.78 13.07 -22.99
CA HIS A 40 -2.77 12.76 -24.01
C HIS A 40 -4.15 12.62 -23.35
N PRO A 41 -5.16 13.41 -23.76
CA PRO A 41 -6.55 13.13 -23.40
C PRO A 41 -6.83 11.70 -23.88
N ALA A 42 -7.24 10.82 -22.93
CA ALA A 42 -7.62 9.47 -23.28
C ALA A 42 -8.67 9.53 -24.38
N PRO A 43 -8.49 8.81 -25.52
CA PRO A 43 -9.51 8.76 -26.56
C PRO A 43 -10.80 8.30 -25.91
N GLY A 44 -11.88 9.09 -26.04
CA GLY A 44 -13.20 8.74 -25.54
C GLY A 44 -13.57 7.36 -26.09
N TYR A 45 -13.68 6.37 -25.20
CA TYR A 45 -14.07 5.03 -25.61
C TYR A 45 -15.48 5.06 -26.22
N PRO A 46 -15.70 4.47 -27.41
CA PRO A 46 -17.02 4.39 -27.97
C PRO A 46 -17.94 3.67 -26.97
N THR A 47 -19.08 4.29 -26.67
CA THR A 47 -20.13 3.74 -25.83
C THR A 47 -20.59 2.40 -26.40
N GLY A 48 -20.15 1.28 -25.81
CA GLY A 48 -20.49 -0.07 -26.25
C GLY A 48 -19.40 -1.11 -26.12
N TYR A 49 -18.12 -0.71 -26.07
CA TYR A 49 -17.03 -1.65 -25.79
C TYR A 49 -16.74 -1.71 -24.29
N PRO A 50 -16.51 -2.92 -23.74
CA PRO A 50 -16.07 -3.03 -22.35
C PRO A 50 -14.74 -2.27 -22.18
N PRO A 51 -14.56 -1.53 -21.08
CA PRO A 51 -13.29 -0.83 -20.82
C PRO A 51 -12.14 -1.84 -20.79
N PRO A 52 -10.96 -1.45 -21.27
CA PRO A 52 -9.81 -2.33 -21.17
C PRO A 52 -9.53 -2.67 -19.71
N PRO A 53 -9.07 -3.89 -19.44
CA PRO A 53 -8.73 -4.30 -18.08
C PRO A 53 -7.66 -3.38 -17.51
N ALA A 54 -7.78 -3.07 -16.22
CA ALA A 54 -6.85 -2.20 -15.53
C ALA A 54 -5.42 -2.81 -15.53
N PRO A 55 -4.38 -2.02 -15.81
CA PRO A 55 -3.00 -2.48 -15.72
C PRO A 55 -2.68 -2.96 -14.31
N THR A 56 -2.03 -4.12 -14.23
CA THR A 56 -1.64 -4.74 -12.96
C THR A 56 -0.13 -4.90 -12.87
N THR A 57 0.42 -4.76 -11.67
CA THR A 57 1.83 -5.00 -11.38
C THR A 57 2.01 -5.75 -10.07
N LYS A 58 3.14 -6.44 -9.89
CA LYS A 58 3.50 -7.08 -8.61
C LYS A 58 3.95 -6.05 -7.56
N ARG A 59 4.52 -4.93 -7.98
CA ARG A 59 4.98 -3.85 -7.08
C ARG A 59 4.51 -2.51 -7.61
N ILE A 60 4.04 -1.67 -6.71
CA ILE A 60 3.72 -0.27 -7.03
C ILE A 60 5.03 0.45 -7.31
N PRO A 61 5.14 1.23 -8.40
CA PRO A 61 6.29 2.07 -8.67
C PRO A 61 6.52 3.07 -7.53
N GLU A 62 7.78 3.23 -7.12
CA GLU A 62 8.16 4.10 -6.00
C GLU A 62 8.45 5.55 -6.44
N ASP A 63 8.50 5.79 -7.73
CA ASP A 63 8.71 7.10 -8.39
C ASP A 63 7.46 8.01 -8.38
N GLN A 64 6.37 7.53 -7.80
CA GLN A 64 5.12 8.30 -7.73
C GLN A 64 5.24 9.48 -6.74
N PRO A 65 4.59 10.62 -7.01
CA PRO A 65 4.67 11.82 -6.18
C PRO A 65 4.24 11.60 -4.73
N PHE A 66 3.31 10.70 -4.49
CA PHE A 66 2.85 10.36 -3.14
C PHE A 66 2.72 8.85 -3.01
N VAL A 67 3.45 8.28 -2.05
CA VAL A 67 3.52 6.84 -1.80
C VAL A 67 3.21 6.54 -0.35
N VAL A 68 2.36 5.54 -0.12
CA VAL A 68 1.97 5.06 1.21
C VAL A 68 2.46 3.63 1.39
N ARG A 69 3.22 3.39 2.45
CA ARG A 69 3.74 2.08 2.83
C ARG A 69 3.07 1.57 4.10
N PRO A 70 2.97 0.25 4.28
CA PRO A 70 2.48 -0.30 5.53
C PRO A 70 3.50 -0.05 6.65
N SER A 71 3.02 0.45 7.80
CA SER A 71 3.88 0.66 8.98
C SER A 71 3.98 -0.63 9.77
N VAL A 72 5.12 -1.30 9.65
CA VAL A 72 5.45 -2.51 10.40
C VAL A 72 5.51 -2.24 11.90
N ALA A 73 6.04 -1.06 12.30
CA ALA A 73 6.15 -0.67 13.70
C ALA A 73 4.77 -0.55 14.37
N LYS A 74 3.83 0.17 13.76
CA LYS A 74 2.46 0.31 14.30
C LYS A 74 1.77 -1.04 14.42
N ARG A 75 1.90 -1.89 13.41
CA ARG A 75 1.27 -3.21 13.39
C ARG A 75 1.94 -4.17 14.38
N GLY A 76 3.25 -4.16 14.47
CA GLY A 76 4.01 -4.95 15.44
C GLY A 76 3.68 -4.58 16.87
N LEU A 77 3.58 -3.28 17.17
CA LEU A 77 3.19 -2.79 18.50
C LEU A 77 1.78 -3.28 18.88
N VAL A 78 0.79 -3.12 18.02
CA VAL A 78 -0.58 -3.57 18.32
C VAL A 78 -0.63 -5.09 18.51
N MET A 79 -0.02 -5.86 17.60
CA MET A 79 0.01 -7.33 17.72
C MET A 79 0.81 -7.80 18.94
N GLY A 80 1.95 -7.18 19.22
CA GLY A 80 2.75 -7.47 20.41
C GLY A 80 1.98 -7.19 21.70
N THR A 81 1.26 -6.07 21.76
CA THR A 81 0.41 -5.74 22.92
C THR A 81 -0.72 -6.77 23.10
N VAL A 82 -1.38 -7.18 22.01
CA VAL A 82 -2.43 -8.22 22.07
C VAL A 82 -1.87 -9.54 22.61
N VAL A 83 -0.71 -9.99 22.11
CA VAL A 83 -0.05 -11.19 22.59
C VAL A 83 0.30 -11.07 24.07
N LEU A 84 0.86 -9.95 24.49
CA LEU A 84 1.22 -9.70 25.89
C LEU A 84 0.00 -9.73 26.82
N VAL A 85 -1.11 -9.09 26.42
CA VAL A 85 -2.36 -9.09 27.17
C VAL A 85 -2.96 -10.51 27.27
N LEU A 86 -2.88 -11.29 26.19
CA LEU A 86 -3.40 -12.66 26.19
C LEU A 86 -2.54 -13.63 27.02
N LEU A 87 -1.23 -13.42 27.06
CA LEU A 87 -0.31 -14.27 27.83
C LEU A 87 -0.23 -13.88 29.31
N SER A 88 -0.49 -12.63 29.67
CA SER A 88 -0.35 -12.14 31.03
C SER A 88 -1.19 -12.91 32.08
N PRO A 89 -2.48 -13.27 31.85
CA PRO A 89 -3.24 -14.04 32.85
C PRO A 89 -2.69 -15.46 33.02
N ILE A 90 -2.15 -16.07 31.98
CA ILE A 90 -1.55 -17.41 32.06
C ILE A 90 -0.34 -17.36 32.98
N VAL A 91 0.54 -16.36 32.81
CA VAL A 91 1.72 -16.16 33.65
C VAL A 91 1.33 -15.85 35.11
N CYS A 92 0.32 -15.00 35.32
CA CYS A 92 -0.16 -14.66 36.66
C CYS A 92 -0.76 -15.87 37.40
N LEU A 93 -1.60 -16.66 36.75
CA LEU A 93 -2.20 -17.86 37.34
C LEU A 93 -1.16 -18.92 37.68
N ALA A 94 -0.19 -19.13 36.79
CA ALA A 94 0.92 -20.03 37.02
C ALA A 94 1.81 -19.58 38.18
N GLY A 95 2.10 -18.26 38.27
CA GLY A 95 2.86 -17.69 39.38
C GLY A 95 2.17 -17.85 40.74
N MET A 96 0.85 -17.66 40.80
CA MET A 96 0.08 -17.88 42.02
C MET A 96 0.09 -19.36 42.49
N GLY A 97 0.02 -20.31 41.55
CA GLY A 97 0.13 -21.74 41.86
C GLY A 97 1.47 -22.09 42.46
N ILE A 98 2.58 -21.52 41.96
CA ILE A 98 3.92 -21.76 42.54
C ILE A 98 4.05 -21.13 43.92
N ALA A 99 3.57 -19.92 44.11
CA ALA A 99 3.68 -19.23 45.41
C ALA A 99 2.97 -19.97 46.53
N GLY A 100 1.91 -20.74 46.24
CA GLY A 100 1.15 -21.54 47.20
C GLY A 100 1.81 -22.88 47.57
N SER A 101 2.83 -23.38 46.85
CA SER A 101 3.48 -24.64 47.16
C SER A 101 4.47 -24.49 48.34
N ALA A 102 4.43 -25.39 49.31
CA ALA A 102 5.30 -25.38 50.50
C ALA A 102 6.67 -26.05 50.22
N ASP A 103 6.74 -26.97 49.30
CA ASP A 103 7.90 -27.76 48.92
C ASP A 103 8.86 -26.97 48.02
N PRO A 104 10.13 -26.78 48.41
CA PRO A 104 11.12 -26.04 47.60
C PRO A 104 11.49 -26.74 46.29
N ASP A 105 11.57 -28.07 46.27
CA ASP A 105 11.94 -28.83 45.06
C ASP A 105 10.80 -28.78 44.04
N MET A 106 9.55 -28.84 44.51
CA MET A 106 8.34 -28.67 43.72
C MET A 106 8.29 -27.25 43.10
N ARG A 107 8.67 -26.24 43.88
CA ARG A 107 8.77 -24.84 43.37
C ARG A 107 9.78 -24.71 42.26
N ALA A 108 10.98 -25.27 42.44
CA ALA A 108 12.04 -25.17 41.43
C ALA A 108 11.63 -25.83 40.10
N ASN A 109 11.08 -27.04 40.17
CA ASN A 109 10.59 -27.76 39.00
C ASN A 109 9.42 -27.05 38.31
N ALA A 110 8.49 -26.47 39.09
CA ALA A 110 7.39 -25.71 38.56
C ALA A 110 7.84 -24.42 37.87
N VAL A 111 8.84 -23.70 38.41
CA VAL A 111 9.43 -22.53 37.75
C VAL A 111 10.04 -22.89 36.41
N LEU A 112 10.83 -23.97 36.37
CA LEU A 112 11.44 -24.46 35.11
C LEU A 112 10.34 -24.83 34.08
N GLY A 113 9.32 -25.54 34.54
CA GLY A 113 8.18 -25.90 33.67
C GLY A 113 7.46 -24.66 33.08
N ILE A 114 7.18 -23.65 33.90
CA ILE A 114 6.53 -22.42 33.46
C ILE A 114 7.41 -21.63 32.50
N VAL A 115 8.71 -21.49 32.79
CA VAL A 115 9.67 -20.85 31.89
C VAL A 115 9.68 -21.58 30.55
N GLY A 116 9.72 -22.91 30.57
CA GLY A 116 9.68 -23.73 29.34
C GLY A 116 8.39 -23.49 28.53
N ILE A 117 7.22 -23.53 29.19
CA ILE A 117 5.94 -23.26 28.55
C ILE A 117 5.91 -21.83 27.98
N PHE A 118 6.37 -20.85 28.75
CA PHE A 118 6.39 -19.46 28.30
C PHE A 118 7.30 -19.25 27.07
N VAL A 119 8.49 -19.85 27.08
CA VAL A 119 9.40 -19.81 25.90
C VAL A 119 8.76 -20.49 24.70
N CYS A 120 8.11 -21.65 24.87
CA CYS A 120 7.38 -22.32 23.79
C CYS A 120 6.24 -21.47 23.24
N LEU A 121 5.45 -20.82 24.10
CA LEU A 121 4.35 -19.94 23.69
C LEU A 121 4.88 -18.69 22.96
N LEU A 122 5.98 -18.10 23.45
CA LEU A 122 6.62 -16.98 22.75
C LEU A 122 7.16 -17.39 21.38
N ALA A 123 7.77 -18.55 21.28
CA ALA A 123 8.26 -19.08 20.01
C ALA A 123 7.09 -19.39 19.05
N ALA A 124 6.05 -20.06 19.54
CA ALA A 124 4.88 -20.45 18.75
C ALA A 124 4.08 -19.24 18.23
N THR A 125 4.04 -18.14 18.99
CA THR A 125 3.34 -16.90 18.58
C THR A 125 4.27 -15.91 17.89
N GLY A 126 5.48 -15.75 18.39
CA GLY A 126 6.45 -14.77 17.90
C GLY A 126 7.00 -15.11 16.51
N LEU A 127 7.26 -16.38 16.23
CA LEU A 127 7.78 -16.80 14.92
C LEU A 127 6.80 -16.50 13.78
N PRO A 128 5.53 -16.93 13.82
CA PRO A 128 4.58 -16.60 12.75
C PRO A 128 4.30 -15.10 12.64
N LEU A 129 4.26 -14.37 13.77
CA LEU A 129 4.14 -12.91 13.75
C LEU A 129 5.35 -12.25 13.11
N GLY A 130 6.57 -12.69 13.42
CA GLY A 130 7.80 -12.19 12.82
C GLY A 130 7.81 -12.41 11.31
N ILE A 131 7.45 -13.62 10.85
CA ILE A 131 7.32 -13.94 9.42
C ILE A 131 6.26 -13.03 8.77
N GLN A 132 5.10 -12.85 9.40
CA GLN A 132 4.05 -12.00 8.87
C GLN A 132 4.48 -10.53 8.75
N LEU A 133 5.16 -9.99 9.76
CA LEU A 133 5.69 -8.62 9.72
C LEU A 133 6.77 -8.47 8.66
N TRP A 134 7.63 -9.47 8.50
CA TRP A 134 8.65 -9.49 7.44
C TRP A 134 8.00 -9.52 6.05
N LEU A 135 6.96 -10.33 5.82
CA LEU A 135 6.21 -10.37 4.56
C LEU A 135 5.54 -9.01 4.26
N ILE A 136 5.04 -8.32 5.27
CA ILE A 136 4.46 -6.98 5.12
C ILE A 136 5.54 -5.97 4.74
N ALA A 137 6.69 -6.01 5.44
CA ALA A 137 7.82 -5.12 5.16
C ALA A 137 8.36 -5.30 3.73
N SER A 138 8.46 -6.55 3.27
CA SER A 138 8.95 -6.88 1.92
C SER A 138 7.92 -6.61 0.81
N GLY A 139 6.64 -6.40 1.17
CA GLY A 139 5.55 -6.22 0.22
C GLY A 139 5.61 -4.91 -0.58
N GLY A 140 6.31 -3.89 -0.07
CA GLY A 140 6.40 -2.56 -0.68
C GLY A 140 5.14 -1.71 -0.48
N PRO A 141 4.97 -0.63 -1.28
CA PRO A 141 3.85 0.29 -1.16
C PRO A 141 2.48 -0.38 -1.33
N VAL A 142 1.45 0.15 -0.65
CA VAL A 142 0.06 -0.31 -0.75
C VAL A 142 -0.82 0.66 -1.51
N LEU A 143 -0.44 1.93 -1.54
CA LEU A 143 -1.15 2.98 -2.26
C LEU A 143 -0.11 3.96 -2.82
N ALA A 144 -0.28 4.38 -4.05
CA ALA A 144 0.45 5.51 -4.60
C ALA A 144 -0.47 6.37 -5.45
N LEU A 145 -0.28 7.68 -5.37
CA LEU A 145 -1.12 8.68 -6.01
C LEU A 145 -0.29 9.52 -6.97
N SER A 146 -0.89 9.84 -8.10
CA SER A 146 -0.32 10.73 -9.10
C SER A 146 -1.43 11.59 -9.74
N PRO A 147 -1.10 12.64 -10.49
CA PRO A 147 -2.08 13.45 -11.21
C PRO A 147 -2.91 12.67 -12.23
N ALA A 148 -2.38 11.56 -12.77
CA ALA A 148 -3.05 10.73 -13.76
C ALA A 148 -3.98 9.67 -13.15
N GLY A 149 -3.73 9.21 -11.92
CA GLY A 149 -4.50 8.16 -11.28
C GLY A 149 -3.86 7.64 -10.00
N LEU A 150 -4.33 6.50 -9.57
CA LEU A 150 -3.85 5.86 -8.34
C LEU A 150 -3.46 4.40 -8.59
N TRP A 151 -2.42 3.95 -7.91
CA TRP A 151 -2.08 2.56 -7.71
C TRP A 151 -2.63 2.11 -6.38
N ILE A 152 -3.33 1.00 -6.36
CA ILE A 152 -3.85 0.40 -5.13
C ILE A 152 -3.56 -1.09 -5.09
N ARG A 153 -3.14 -1.59 -3.93
CA ARG A 153 -2.94 -3.01 -3.69
C ARG A 153 -3.97 -3.47 -2.67
N THR A 154 -4.67 -4.53 -3.00
CA THR A 154 -5.75 -5.09 -2.17
C THR A 154 -5.22 -5.69 -0.86
N ARG A 155 -4.00 -6.26 -0.87
CA ARG A 155 -3.33 -6.79 0.33
C ARG A 155 -1.87 -6.35 0.42
N PRO A 156 -1.37 -6.02 1.62
CA PRO A 156 0.01 -5.58 1.80
C PRO A 156 1.04 -6.70 1.58
N THR A 157 0.68 -7.98 1.79
CA THR A 157 1.60 -9.11 1.75
C THR A 157 1.63 -9.85 0.42
N ARG A 158 0.49 -9.93 -0.26
CA ARG A 158 0.32 -10.68 -1.51
C ARG A 158 -0.71 -9.96 -2.38
N GLY A 159 -0.67 -10.24 -3.68
CA GLY A 159 -1.62 -9.67 -4.62
C GLY A 159 -0.97 -8.69 -5.58
N GLN A 160 -1.72 -8.39 -6.60
CA GLN A 160 -1.33 -7.45 -7.63
C GLN A 160 -1.76 -6.04 -7.23
N ALA A 161 -0.93 -5.06 -7.54
CA ALA A 161 -1.33 -3.67 -7.52
C ALA A 161 -2.07 -3.35 -8.82
N VAL A 162 -3.13 -2.60 -8.71
CA VAL A 162 -4.00 -2.21 -9.81
C VAL A 162 -3.86 -0.72 -10.05
N TRP A 163 -3.66 -0.34 -11.31
CA TRP A 163 -3.68 1.04 -11.73
C TRP A 163 -5.10 1.47 -12.08
N VAL A 164 -5.53 2.59 -11.54
CA VAL A 164 -6.85 3.15 -11.78
C VAL A 164 -6.70 4.63 -12.13
N PRO A 165 -7.05 5.05 -13.35
CA PRO A 165 -7.13 6.46 -13.69
C PRO A 165 -8.27 7.13 -12.92
N TRP A 166 -8.13 8.42 -12.60
CA TRP A 166 -9.14 9.14 -11.81
C TRP A 166 -10.52 9.15 -12.46
N GLU A 167 -10.58 9.13 -13.78
CA GLU A 167 -11.82 9.11 -14.58
C GLU A 167 -12.60 7.80 -14.40
N ALA A 168 -11.90 6.70 -14.08
CA ALA A 168 -12.52 5.41 -13.81
C ALA A 168 -13.00 5.25 -12.37
N VAL A 169 -12.62 6.18 -11.48
CA VAL A 169 -13.08 6.19 -10.10
C VAL A 169 -14.48 6.80 -10.03
N ALA A 170 -15.44 6.04 -9.52
CA ALA A 170 -16.78 6.52 -9.25
C ALA A 170 -16.84 7.34 -7.98
N GLN A 171 -16.22 6.84 -6.92
CA GLN A 171 -16.23 7.45 -5.60
C GLN A 171 -15.10 6.89 -4.72
N ILE A 172 -14.59 7.72 -3.85
CA ILE A 172 -13.71 7.31 -2.76
C ILE A 172 -14.43 7.54 -1.44
N ARG A 173 -14.54 6.48 -0.64
CA ARG A 173 -15.20 6.55 0.67
C ARG A 173 -14.27 6.11 1.78
N ARG A 174 -14.35 6.80 2.92
CA ARG A 174 -13.81 6.29 4.17
C ARG A 174 -14.82 5.37 4.81
N ARG A 175 -14.40 4.18 5.17
CA ARG A 175 -15.20 3.24 5.94
C ARG A 175 -14.45 2.81 7.20
N ARG A 176 -15.17 2.63 8.28
CA ARG A 176 -14.64 2.09 9.52
C ARG A 176 -15.24 0.71 9.74
N TRP A 177 -14.38 -0.27 9.94
CA TRP A 177 -14.79 -1.61 10.34
C TRP A 177 -14.06 -1.97 11.63
N SER A 178 -14.82 -2.18 12.71
CA SER A 178 -14.25 -2.38 14.05
C SER A 178 -13.25 -1.26 14.39
N LEU A 179 -11.98 -1.58 14.56
CA LEU A 179 -10.91 -0.62 14.86
C LEU A 179 -10.12 -0.17 13.61
N GLU A 180 -10.40 -0.75 12.44
CA GLU A 180 -9.71 -0.40 11.21
C GLU A 180 -10.45 0.67 10.42
N LYS A 181 -9.69 1.70 10.02
CA LYS A 181 -10.14 2.72 9.07
C LYS A 181 -9.62 2.33 7.69
N MET A 182 -10.50 2.36 6.72
CA MET A 182 -10.22 1.91 5.36
C MET A 182 -10.61 2.97 4.35
N LEU A 183 -9.79 3.11 3.33
CA LEU A 183 -10.09 3.84 2.11
C LEU A 183 -10.66 2.85 1.10
N VAL A 184 -11.92 3.04 0.71
CA VAL A 184 -12.63 2.20 -0.26
C VAL A 184 -12.73 2.97 -1.56
N VAL A 185 -12.14 2.43 -2.62
CA VAL A 185 -12.17 3.01 -3.96
C VAL A 185 -13.20 2.28 -4.79
N GLN A 186 -14.27 2.95 -5.18
CA GLN A 186 -15.29 2.40 -6.06
C GLN A 186 -14.99 2.76 -7.51
N LEU A 187 -15.03 1.77 -8.38
CA LEU A 187 -14.89 1.96 -9.82
C LEU A 187 -16.24 2.25 -10.47
N ARG A 188 -16.23 3.04 -11.54
CA ARG A 188 -17.39 3.25 -12.40
C ARG A 188 -17.81 1.97 -13.11
N ASP A 189 -16.83 1.19 -13.58
CA ASP A 189 -17.05 -0.12 -14.18
C ASP A 189 -16.22 -1.20 -13.45
N PRO A 190 -16.87 -2.11 -12.69
CA PRO A 190 -16.19 -3.21 -12.01
C PRO A 190 -15.50 -4.20 -12.97
N ARG A 191 -15.86 -4.21 -14.27
CA ARG A 191 -15.26 -5.08 -15.28
C ARG A 191 -13.79 -4.80 -15.51
N MET A 192 -13.30 -3.62 -15.14
CA MET A 192 -11.88 -3.30 -15.16
C MET A 192 -11.02 -4.26 -14.30
N LEU A 193 -11.63 -4.95 -13.33
CA LEU A 193 -10.95 -5.90 -12.42
C LEU A 193 -11.00 -7.35 -12.90
N GLN A 194 -11.43 -7.64 -14.13
CA GLN A 194 -11.62 -9.02 -14.60
C GLN A 194 -10.33 -9.82 -14.81
N ASN A 195 -9.19 -9.16 -15.06
CA ASN A 195 -7.90 -9.81 -15.32
C ASN A 195 -6.99 -9.89 -14.09
N LEU A 196 -7.56 -9.90 -12.91
CA LEU A 196 -6.80 -10.11 -11.69
C LEU A 196 -6.41 -11.59 -11.56
N GLY A 197 -5.17 -11.85 -11.11
CA GLY A 197 -4.75 -13.22 -10.76
C GLY A 197 -5.70 -13.84 -9.71
N ALA A 198 -5.85 -15.17 -9.73
CA ALA A 198 -6.86 -15.91 -8.96
C ALA A 198 -6.96 -15.48 -7.48
N TYR A 199 -5.83 -15.29 -6.79
CA TYR A 199 -5.82 -14.82 -5.41
C TYR A 199 -6.35 -13.39 -5.25
N THR A 200 -5.95 -12.49 -6.14
CA THR A 200 -6.41 -11.10 -6.12
C THR A 200 -7.89 -10.99 -6.48
N ALA A 201 -8.35 -11.82 -7.43
CA ALA A 201 -9.75 -11.90 -7.82
C ALA A 201 -10.64 -12.40 -6.66
N LEU A 202 -10.19 -13.45 -5.95
CA LEU A 202 -10.91 -13.96 -4.77
C LEU A 202 -10.99 -12.89 -3.68
N ASP A 203 -9.88 -12.23 -3.36
CA ASP A 203 -9.85 -11.14 -2.38
C ASP A 203 -10.74 -9.99 -2.79
N SER A 204 -10.66 -9.58 -4.04
CA SER A 204 -11.46 -8.48 -4.57
C SER A 204 -12.96 -8.80 -4.53
N SER A 205 -13.34 -10.06 -4.80
CA SER A 205 -14.74 -10.50 -4.69
C SER A 205 -15.23 -10.50 -3.24
N MET A 206 -14.43 -10.98 -2.30
CA MET A 206 -14.74 -10.92 -0.87
C MET A 206 -14.86 -9.48 -0.38
N LEU A 207 -13.90 -8.63 -0.71
CA LEU A 207 -13.93 -7.21 -0.36
C LEU A 207 -15.16 -6.50 -0.97
N ASN A 208 -15.51 -6.86 -2.21
CA ASN A 208 -16.71 -6.33 -2.86
C ASN A 208 -17.99 -6.74 -2.12
N ALA A 209 -18.09 -7.97 -1.65
CA ALA A 209 -19.23 -8.45 -0.87
C ALA A 209 -19.39 -7.70 0.47
N PHE A 210 -18.27 -7.40 1.17
CA PHE A 210 -18.30 -6.74 2.47
C PHE A 210 -18.32 -5.21 2.40
N TYR A 211 -17.62 -4.63 1.43
CA TYR A 211 -17.37 -3.18 1.35
C TYR A 211 -18.00 -2.50 0.14
N GLY A 212 -18.58 -3.28 -0.79
CA GLY A 212 -19.15 -2.77 -2.04
C GLY A 212 -18.08 -2.32 -3.06
N SER A 213 -16.82 -2.74 -2.85
CA SER A 213 -15.72 -2.51 -3.79
C SER A 213 -14.61 -3.53 -3.57
N GLY A 214 -14.01 -3.99 -4.64
CA GLY A 214 -12.84 -4.88 -4.61
C GLY A 214 -11.52 -4.17 -4.30
N LEU A 215 -11.50 -2.83 -4.19
CA LEU A 215 -10.29 -2.04 -3.96
C LEU A 215 -10.39 -1.32 -2.62
N VAL A 216 -9.62 -1.82 -1.64
CA VAL A 216 -9.60 -1.29 -0.28
C VAL A 216 -8.16 -1.14 0.18
N SER A 217 -7.84 -0.01 0.83
CA SER A 217 -6.56 0.22 1.47
C SER A 217 -6.76 0.59 2.94
N THR A 218 -5.99 -0.03 3.84
CA THR A 218 -6.05 0.27 5.29
C THR A 218 -5.28 1.55 5.60
N LEU A 219 -5.87 2.45 6.39
CA LEU A 219 -5.28 3.73 6.78
C LEU A 219 -4.52 3.67 8.11
N ASN A 220 -4.99 2.86 9.07
CA ASN A 220 -4.44 2.84 10.43
C ASN A 220 -2.99 2.37 10.51
N PHE A 221 -2.62 1.43 9.63
CA PHE A 221 -1.28 0.84 9.61
C PHE A 221 -0.42 1.40 8.47
N ALA A 222 -0.74 2.59 7.99
CA ALA A 222 0.06 3.32 7.03
C ALA A 222 1.22 4.07 7.73
N ASP A 223 2.32 4.30 7.00
CA ASP A 223 3.43 5.15 7.43
C ASP A 223 3.02 6.62 7.46
N ARG A 224 2.07 7.01 6.62
CA ARG A 224 1.46 8.34 6.58
C ARG A 224 0.24 8.43 7.48
N SER A 225 -0.08 9.64 7.94
CA SER A 225 -1.31 9.87 8.69
C SER A 225 -2.54 9.79 7.78
N GLU A 226 -3.69 9.46 8.37
CA GLU A 226 -4.97 9.46 7.65
C GLU A 226 -5.25 10.81 6.97
N GLN A 227 -4.95 11.89 7.68
CA GLN A 227 -5.17 13.26 7.18
C GLN A 227 -4.30 13.57 5.96
N GLU A 228 -3.02 13.18 5.98
CA GLU A 228 -2.12 13.33 4.84
C GLU A 228 -2.60 12.52 3.62
N ILE A 229 -3.05 11.28 3.85
CA ILE A 229 -3.55 10.42 2.76
C ILE A 229 -4.81 11.04 2.14
N VAL A 230 -5.74 11.50 2.96
CA VAL A 230 -6.98 12.12 2.50
C VAL A 230 -6.69 13.44 1.76
N ALA A 231 -5.80 14.27 2.29
CA ALA A 231 -5.38 15.51 1.65
C ALA A 231 -4.73 15.24 0.29
N ALA A 232 -3.86 14.23 0.21
CA ALA A 232 -3.22 13.82 -1.04
C ALA A 232 -4.25 13.29 -2.06
N VAL A 233 -5.21 12.45 -1.63
CA VAL A 233 -6.29 11.98 -2.49
C VAL A 233 -7.11 13.15 -3.03
N THR A 234 -7.46 14.12 -2.19
CA THR A 234 -8.21 15.31 -2.61
C THR A 234 -7.41 16.15 -3.61
N HIS A 235 -6.12 16.35 -3.32
CA HIS A 235 -5.23 17.13 -4.18
C HIS A 235 -5.07 16.48 -5.57
N PHE A 236 -4.70 15.19 -5.62
CA PHE A 236 -4.43 14.51 -6.88
C PHE A 236 -5.68 14.16 -7.69
N SER A 237 -6.82 13.95 -7.02
CA SER A 237 -8.10 13.74 -7.73
C SER A 237 -8.60 15.02 -8.41
N ALA A 238 -8.21 16.19 -7.91
CA ALA A 238 -8.58 17.49 -8.45
C ALA A 238 -10.10 17.63 -8.75
N GLY A 239 -10.95 17.03 -7.87
CA GLY A 239 -12.41 17.06 -8.02
C GLY A 239 -12.99 16.10 -9.05
N ARG A 240 -12.16 15.25 -9.71
CA ARG A 240 -12.63 14.28 -10.73
C ARG A 240 -13.49 13.16 -10.17
N CYS A 241 -13.40 12.89 -8.89
CA CYS A 241 -14.25 11.92 -8.20
C CYS A 241 -14.75 12.48 -6.86
N PRO A 242 -16.00 12.15 -6.44
CA PRO A 242 -16.51 12.52 -5.13
C PRO A 242 -15.77 11.76 -4.03
N ILE A 243 -15.43 12.47 -2.95
CA ILE A 243 -14.78 11.93 -1.77
C ILE A 243 -15.75 12.08 -0.60
N THR A 244 -16.14 10.96 0.01
CA THR A 244 -17.01 10.92 1.20
C THR A 244 -16.19 10.42 2.40
N LEU A 245 -15.97 11.27 3.38
CA LEU A 245 -15.13 11.03 4.55
C LEU A 245 -15.93 10.72 5.81
#